data_353d962668c255e249ae8a1811208192
#
_entry.id   353d962668c255e249ae8a1811208192
#
_cell.length_a   1.000
_cell.length_b   1.000
_cell.length_c   1.000
_cell.angle_alpha   90.00
_cell.angle_beta   90.00
_cell.angle_gamma   90.00
#
_symmetry.space_group_name_H-M   'P 1'
#
loop_
_entity.id
_entity.type
_entity.pdbx_description
1 polymer ?
#
loop_
_entity_poly.entity_id
_entity_poly.type
_entity_poly.pdbx_seq_one_letter_code
_entity_poly.pdbx_strand_id
1 'polypeptide(L)'
;MFQEVPKDRVVKAYATKSFFDKHEILFAGVSYELVDDKIFKEISDTVTPQGVLAIVRQKQWKLDEILGISSQPCLLILENIQDPGNLGTMIRTGEGAGVTGVIMSRDTVDIYNPKVIRSTMGSIYRVPFFYAEDLKEVMKELNEHKIHSYAARLDGENVYQSNLKESCAFMIGNEGNGLSDGLSAMAERYIRIPMCGQVESLNA
;
A
#
# COMPACT_ATOMS: atom_id res chain seq x y z
N MET A 1 -13.57 -4.63 5.56
CA MET A 1 -12.22 -5.10 5.99
C MET A 1 -12.21 -6.60 6.29
N PHE A 2 -12.93 -7.12 7.31
CA PHE A 2 -12.85 -8.55 7.67
C PHE A 2 -13.18 -9.51 6.50
N GLN A 3 -14.13 -9.19 5.67
CA GLN A 3 -14.48 -9.96 4.45
C GLN A 3 -13.39 -9.98 3.38
N GLU A 4 -12.44 -9.04 3.42
CA GLU A 4 -11.34 -8.93 2.45
C GLU A 4 -10.11 -9.76 2.88
N VAL A 5 -10.08 -10.21 4.14
CA VAL A 5 -8.95 -10.99 4.66
C VAL A 5 -8.98 -12.40 4.08
N PRO A 6 -7.89 -12.91 3.48
CA PRO A 6 -7.79 -14.31 3.08
C PRO A 6 -7.98 -15.22 4.29
N LYS A 7 -8.94 -16.13 4.22
CA LYS A 7 -9.35 -16.97 5.36
C LYS A 7 -8.23 -17.85 5.92
N ASP A 8 -7.35 -18.32 5.06
CA ASP A 8 -6.15 -19.12 5.40
C ASP A 8 -5.12 -18.31 6.21
N ARG A 9 -5.19 -16.99 6.17
CA ARG A 9 -4.34 -16.10 6.96
C ARG A 9 -4.93 -15.70 8.30
N VAL A 10 -6.22 -15.92 8.51
CA VAL A 10 -6.86 -15.62 9.80
C VAL A 10 -6.44 -16.67 10.83
N VAL A 11 -5.73 -16.22 11.86
CA VAL A 11 -5.35 -17.08 13.00
C VAL A 11 -6.54 -17.29 13.92
N LYS A 12 -7.20 -16.21 14.29
CA LYS A 12 -8.41 -16.20 15.12
C LYS A 12 -9.20 -14.91 14.93
N ALA A 13 -10.51 -15.01 14.94
CA ALA A 13 -11.41 -13.86 14.95
C ALA A 13 -12.16 -13.80 16.29
N TYR A 14 -12.46 -12.60 16.74
CA TYR A 14 -13.33 -12.32 17.87
C TYR A 14 -14.51 -11.50 17.37
N ALA A 15 -15.72 -11.87 17.76
CA ALA A 15 -16.91 -11.17 17.33
C ALA A 15 -17.91 -10.99 18.45
N THR A 16 -18.66 -9.88 18.39
CA THR A 16 -19.86 -9.75 19.21
C THR A 16 -20.97 -10.63 18.65
N LYS A 17 -21.89 -11.06 19.50
CA LYS A 17 -23.05 -11.85 19.08
C LYS A 17 -23.86 -11.13 18.00
N SER A 18 -24.05 -9.82 18.15
CA SER A 18 -24.82 -8.99 17.21
C SER A 18 -24.18 -8.89 15.82
N PHE A 19 -22.83 -8.89 15.74
CA PHE A 19 -22.13 -8.92 14.46
C PHE A 19 -22.19 -10.32 13.83
N PHE A 20 -21.94 -11.35 14.62
CA PHE A 20 -21.96 -12.73 14.15
C PHE A 20 -23.30 -13.10 13.52
N ASP A 21 -24.42 -12.83 14.20
CA ASP A 21 -25.77 -13.18 13.71
C ASP A 21 -26.10 -12.52 12.35
N LYS A 22 -25.50 -11.37 12.04
CA LYS A 22 -25.68 -10.67 10.76
C LYS A 22 -24.73 -11.16 9.67
N HIS A 23 -23.61 -11.78 10.04
CA HIS A 23 -22.50 -12.03 9.13
C HIS A 23 -21.91 -13.45 9.32
N GLU A 24 -22.71 -14.42 9.78
CA GLU A 24 -22.27 -15.79 10.09
C GLU A 24 -21.45 -16.43 8.95
N ILE A 25 -21.84 -16.20 7.70
CA ILE A 25 -21.15 -16.74 6.51
C ILE A 25 -19.66 -16.32 6.42
N LEU A 26 -19.27 -15.19 6.99
CA LEU A 26 -17.89 -14.74 6.99
C LEU A 26 -16.98 -15.60 7.87
N PHE A 27 -17.55 -16.30 8.84
CA PHE A 27 -16.82 -17.13 9.79
C PHE A 27 -16.66 -18.59 9.34
N ALA A 28 -17.26 -18.97 8.22
CA ALA A 28 -17.11 -20.31 7.68
C ALA A 28 -15.65 -20.63 7.36
N GLY A 29 -15.06 -21.63 8.04
CA GLY A 29 -13.66 -22.02 7.91
C GLY A 29 -12.66 -21.13 8.66
N VAL A 30 -13.13 -20.24 9.53
CA VAL A 30 -12.32 -19.37 10.38
C VAL A 30 -12.46 -19.80 11.83
N SER A 31 -11.35 -19.89 12.57
CA SER A 31 -11.38 -20.04 14.02
C SER A 31 -11.87 -18.74 14.65
N TYR A 32 -12.95 -18.81 15.44
CA TYR A 32 -13.51 -17.61 16.06
C TYR A 32 -13.99 -17.86 17.50
N GLU A 33 -14.22 -16.78 18.20
CA GLU A 33 -14.79 -16.77 19.55
C GLU A 33 -15.78 -15.61 19.67
N LEU A 34 -16.94 -15.89 20.26
CA LEU A 34 -17.91 -14.85 20.58
C LEU A 34 -17.54 -14.24 21.93
N VAL A 35 -17.51 -12.92 21.96
CA VAL A 35 -17.18 -12.14 23.16
C VAL A 35 -18.31 -11.16 23.50
N ASP A 36 -18.44 -10.87 24.78
CA ASP A 36 -19.40 -9.87 25.27
C ASP A 36 -19.05 -8.47 24.73
N ASP A 37 -20.06 -7.62 24.48
CA ASP A 37 -19.89 -6.28 23.93
C ASP A 37 -18.98 -5.40 24.80
N LYS A 38 -18.99 -5.60 26.14
CA LYS A 38 -18.10 -4.85 27.05
C LYS A 38 -16.65 -5.26 26.84
N ILE A 39 -16.39 -6.56 26.79
CA ILE A 39 -15.05 -7.12 26.54
C ILE A 39 -14.58 -6.70 25.16
N PHE A 40 -15.45 -6.78 24.15
CA PHE A 40 -15.12 -6.38 22.79
C PHE A 40 -14.69 -4.91 22.71
N LYS A 41 -15.35 -4.02 23.46
CA LYS A 41 -14.99 -2.61 23.52
C LYS A 41 -13.63 -2.38 24.18
N GLU A 42 -13.25 -3.18 25.16
CA GLU A 42 -11.95 -3.10 25.84
C GLU A 42 -10.79 -3.58 24.95
N ILE A 43 -11.01 -4.64 24.18
CA ILE A 43 -9.96 -5.18 23.29
C ILE A 43 -9.88 -4.47 21.94
N SER A 44 -10.84 -3.62 21.62
CA SER A 44 -10.90 -2.89 20.35
C SER A 44 -10.18 -1.55 20.46
N ASP A 45 -9.24 -1.31 19.54
CA ASP A 45 -8.50 -0.06 19.41
C ASP A 45 -9.26 1.02 18.60
N THR A 46 -10.59 0.94 18.52
CA THR A 46 -11.40 1.88 17.76
C THR A 46 -12.47 2.54 18.64
N VAL A 47 -12.73 3.83 18.42
CA VAL A 47 -13.75 4.58 19.16
C VAL A 47 -15.16 4.00 18.95
N THR A 48 -15.42 3.52 17.73
CA THR A 48 -16.70 2.90 17.33
C THR A 48 -16.46 1.52 16.74
N PRO A 49 -16.28 0.49 17.61
CA PRO A 49 -16.03 -0.87 17.14
C PRO A 49 -17.20 -1.40 16.33
N GLN A 50 -16.90 -2.10 15.22
CA GLN A 50 -17.94 -2.71 14.37
C GLN A 50 -18.34 -4.14 14.79
N GLY A 51 -17.74 -4.65 15.87
CA GLY A 51 -18.10 -5.94 16.43
C GLY A 51 -17.32 -7.13 15.88
N VAL A 52 -16.24 -6.91 15.12
CA VAL A 52 -15.31 -7.96 14.70
C VAL A 52 -13.86 -7.48 14.78
N LEU A 53 -13.00 -8.36 15.28
CA LEU A 53 -11.54 -8.19 15.34
C LEU A 53 -10.91 -9.51 14.90
N ALA A 54 -9.85 -9.45 14.11
CA ALA A 54 -9.15 -10.63 13.65
C ALA A 54 -7.63 -10.50 13.82
N ILE A 55 -7.01 -11.59 14.27
CA ILE A 55 -5.56 -11.79 14.25
C ILE A 55 -5.22 -12.44 12.93
N VAL A 56 -4.37 -11.78 12.13
CA VAL A 56 -4.04 -12.18 10.76
C VAL A 56 -2.54 -12.37 10.63
N ARG A 57 -2.11 -13.46 10.00
CA ARG A 57 -0.71 -13.67 9.65
C ARG A 57 -0.27 -12.67 8.63
N GLN A 58 0.83 -11.98 8.89
CA GLN A 58 1.48 -11.10 7.93
C GLN A 58 2.05 -11.92 6.77
N LYS A 59 1.94 -11.40 5.55
CA LYS A 59 2.63 -11.95 4.39
C LYS A 59 3.88 -11.12 4.15
N GLN A 60 5.01 -11.80 4.01
CA GLN A 60 6.25 -11.18 3.56
C GLN A 60 6.45 -11.50 2.09
N TRP A 61 6.81 -10.48 1.33
CA TRP A 61 7.11 -10.60 -0.08
C TRP A 61 8.60 -10.33 -0.31
N LYS A 62 9.18 -10.98 -1.30
CA LYS A 62 10.52 -10.66 -1.80
C LYS A 62 10.40 -9.83 -3.07
N LEU A 63 11.45 -9.08 -3.39
CA LEU A 63 11.47 -8.24 -4.59
C LEU A 63 11.27 -9.09 -5.86
N ASP A 64 12.02 -10.18 -6.01
CA ASP A 64 11.90 -11.10 -7.15
C ASP A 64 10.46 -11.62 -7.35
N GLU A 65 9.77 -11.93 -6.24
CA GLU A 65 8.39 -12.39 -6.30
C GLU A 65 7.46 -11.30 -6.86
N ILE A 66 7.68 -10.04 -6.46
CA ILE A 66 6.90 -8.89 -6.94
C ILE A 66 7.16 -8.64 -8.43
N LEU A 67 8.42 -8.66 -8.85
CA LEU A 67 8.80 -8.46 -10.24
C LEU A 67 8.27 -9.56 -11.15
N GLY A 68 8.15 -10.78 -10.64
CA GLY A 68 7.65 -11.95 -11.39
C GLY A 68 6.12 -12.05 -11.50
N ILE A 69 5.34 -11.20 -10.84
CA ILE A 69 3.86 -11.28 -10.83
C ILE A 69 3.26 -10.99 -12.21
N SER A 70 3.85 -10.06 -12.94
CA SER A 70 3.33 -9.59 -14.23
C SER A 70 4.43 -9.54 -15.29
N SER A 71 4.09 -9.86 -16.51
CA SER A 71 4.97 -9.62 -17.67
C SER A 71 5.13 -8.13 -18.00
N GLN A 72 4.23 -7.29 -17.50
CA GLN A 72 4.29 -5.84 -17.58
C GLN A 72 4.04 -5.25 -16.20
N PRO A 73 5.06 -5.23 -15.30
CA PRO A 73 4.90 -4.67 -13.97
C PRO A 73 4.65 -3.17 -14.02
N CYS A 74 3.71 -2.73 -13.18
CA CYS A 74 3.47 -1.34 -12.83
C CYS A 74 3.71 -1.20 -11.32
N LEU A 75 4.74 -0.47 -10.94
CA LEU A 75 5.21 -0.43 -9.56
C LEU A 75 5.07 0.97 -8.96
N LEU A 76 4.86 1.04 -7.64
CA LEU A 76 5.07 2.24 -6.84
C LEU A 76 6.34 2.09 -6.01
N ILE A 77 7.22 3.08 -6.10
CA ILE A 77 8.42 3.22 -5.26
C ILE A 77 8.18 4.38 -4.31
N LEU A 78 8.08 4.11 -3.04
CA LEU A 78 7.69 5.09 -2.02
C LEU A 78 8.86 5.36 -1.09
N GLU A 79 9.38 6.60 -1.11
CA GLU A 79 10.49 7.02 -0.27
C GLU A 79 9.97 7.82 0.93
N ASN A 80 10.17 7.28 2.14
CA ASN A 80 9.95 7.98 3.40
C ASN A 80 8.55 8.61 3.57
N ILE A 81 7.51 7.87 3.17
CA ILE A 81 6.11 8.27 3.41
C ILE A 81 5.81 8.16 4.90
N GLN A 82 5.38 9.26 5.52
CA GLN A 82 5.21 9.36 6.97
C GLN A 82 3.74 9.34 7.42
N ASP A 83 2.81 9.88 6.61
CA ASP A 83 1.40 9.87 7.00
C ASP A 83 0.75 8.51 6.69
N PRO A 84 0.21 7.83 7.73
CA PRO A 84 -0.45 6.53 7.53
C PRO A 84 -1.67 6.59 6.62
N GLY A 85 -2.36 7.73 6.56
CA GLY A 85 -3.51 7.95 5.69
C GLY A 85 -3.09 8.00 4.22
N ASN A 86 -1.98 8.73 3.94
CA ASN A 86 -1.41 8.83 2.60
C ASN A 86 -0.93 7.48 2.11
N LEU A 87 -0.14 6.74 2.91
CA LEU A 87 0.31 5.40 2.51
C LEU A 87 -0.86 4.48 2.16
N GLY A 88 -1.88 4.44 3.01
CA GLY A 88 -3.07 3.62 2.74
C GLY A 88 -3.84 4.05 1.50
N THR A 89 -3.93 5.37 1.23
CA THR A 89 -4.56 5.92 0.04
C THR A 89 -3.76 5.58 -1.21
N MET A 90 -2.43 5.71 -1.18
CA MET A 90 -1.54 5.35 -2.30
C MET A 90 -1.70 3.87 -2.67
N ILE A 91 -1.70 2.97 -1.69
CA ILE A 91 -1.88 1.53 -1.93
C ILE A 91 -3.26 1.25 -2.55
N ARG A 92 -4.32 1.86 -2.02
CA ARG A 92 -5.68 1.69 -2.53
C ARG A 92 -5.83 2.26 -3.94
N THR A 93 -5.32 3.44 -4.19
CA THR A 93 -5.37 4.09 -5.51
C THR A 93 -4.52 3.30 -6.51
N GLY A 94 -3.34 2.84 -6.08
CA GLY A 94 -2.47 1.98 -6.88
C GLY A 94 -3.15 0.69 -7.30
N GLU A 95 -3.84 0.00 -6.37
CA GLU A 95 -4.63 -1.19 -6.72
C GLU A 95 -5.68 -0.87 -7.79
N GLY A 96 -6.45 0.20 -7.57
CA GLY A 96 -7.47 0.64 -8.54
C GLY A 96 -6.90 1.02 -9.90
N ALA A 97 -5.65 1.47 -9.96
CA ALA A 97 -4.93 1.80 -11.19
C ALA A 97 -4.17 0.62 -11.81
N GLY A 98 -4.19 -0.57 -11.18
CA GLY A 98 -3.53 -1.77 -11.72
C GLY A 98 -2.06 -1.89 -11.33
N VAL A 99 -1.61 -1.24 -10.25
CA VAL A 99 -0.28 -1.42 -9.69
C VAL A 99 -0.06 -2.87 -9.27
N THR A 100 1.02 -3.47 -9.72
CA THR A 100 1.37 -4.88 -9.47
C THR A 100 2.20 -5.08 -8.21
N GLY A 101 2.78 -4.01 -7.66
CA GLY A 101 3.55 -4.06 -6.42
C GLY A 101 3.96 -2.69 -5.90
N VAL A 102 4.18 -2.61 -4.59
CA VAL A 102 4.62 -1.41 -3.88
C VAL A 102 5.94 -1.70 -3.18
N ILE A 103 6.96 -0.90 -3.44
CA ILE A 103 8.26 -0.99 -2.82
C ILE A 103 8.50 0.26 -2.00
N MET A 104 8.81 0.10 -0.75
CA MET A 104 8.90 1.20 0.22
C MET A 104 10.30 1.26 0.83
N SER A 105 10.79 2.46 1.11
CA SER A 105 11.96 2.61 1.97
C SER A 105 11.66 2.14 3.39
N ARG A 106 12.69 1.74 4.12
CA ARG A 106 12.60 1.28 5.50
C ARG A 106 12.00 2.32 6.45
N ASP A 107 12.23 3.61 6.15
CA ASP A 107 11.74 4.74 6.95
C ASP A 107 10.28 5.11 6.64
N THR A 108 9.64 4.45 5.68
CA THR A 108 8.20 4.60 5.43
C THR A 108 7.41 4.01 6.60
N VAL A 109 6.31 4.67 6.98
CA VAL A 109 5.41 4.23 8.06
C VAL A 109 5.02 2.76 7.87
N ASP A 110 4.92 2.02 8.97
CA ASP A 110 4.56 0.60 8.94
C ASP A 110 3.20 0.38 8.27
N ILE A 111 3.19 -0.40 7.20
CA ILE A 111 1.98 -0.76 6.45
C ILE A 111 0.94 -1.47 7.33
N TYR A 112 1.39 -2.12 8.40
CA TYR A 112 0.52 -2.79 9.37
C TYR A 112 0.01 -1.85 10.48
N ASN A 113 0.39 -0.56 10.45
CA ASN A 113 -0.23 0.42 11.32
C ASN A 113 -1.76 0.38 11.15
N PRO A 114 -2.57 0.35 12.22
CA PRO A 114 -4.02 0.25 12.13
C PRO A 114 -4.68 1.34 11.28
N LYS A 115 -4.10 2.56 11.24
CA LYS A 115 -4.60 3.65 10.39
C LYS A 115 -4.32 3.38 8.91
N VAL A 116 -3.13 2.84 8.57
CA VAL A 116 -2.80 2.40 7.19
C VAL A 116 -3.77 1.30 6.76
N ILE A 117 -3.88 0.23 7.55
CA ILE A 117 -4.76 -0.91 7.24
C ILE A 117 -6.18 -0.42 6.92
N ARG A 118 -6.73 0.47 7.76
CA ARG A 118 -8.08 1.03 7.52
C ARG A 118 -8.16 1.83 6.23
N SER A 119 -7.16 2.66 5.93
CA SER A 119 -7.14 3.52 4.74
C SER A 119 -7.04 2.71 3.45
N THR A 120 -6.41 1.53 3.47
CA THR A 120 -6.30 0.65 2.30
C THR A 120 -7.64 0.05 1.87
N MET A 121 -8.66 0.03 2.72
CA MET A 121 -9.97 -0.60 2.44
C MET A 121 -9.86 -2.06 1.95
N GLY A 122 -8.81 -2.78 2.39
CA GLY A 122 -8.56 -4.17 2.01
C GLY A 122 -7.50 -4.38 0.92
N SER A 123 -7.06 -3.34 0.23
CA SER A 123 -6.02 -3.42 -0.82
C SER A 123 -4.71 -4.02 -0.31
N ILE A 124 -4.40 -3.86 0.98
CA ILE A 124 -3.24 -4.47 1.65
C ILE A 124 -3.16 -6.00 1.50
N TYR A 125 -4.29 -6.67 1.28
CA TYR A 125 -4.33 -8.12 1.12
C TYR A 125 -4.16 -8.56 -0.35
N ARG A 126 -4.27 -7.63 -1.30
CA ARG A 126 -4.24 -7.89 -2.74
C ARG A 126 -3.00 -7.36 -3.43
N VAL A 127 -2.48 -6.21 -2.99
CA VAL A 127 -1.27 -5.61 -3.56
C VAL A 127 -0.04 -6.14 -2.83
N PRO A 128 0.90 -6.77 -3.52
CA PRO A 128 2.19 -7.15 -2.95
C PRO A 128 3.01 -5.93 -2.56
N PHE A 129 3.78 -6.05 -1.49
CA PHE A 129 4.64 -4.97 -1.03
C PHE A 129 5.94 -5.48 -0.42
N PHE A 130 6.97 -4.65 -0.47
CA PHE A 130 8.30 -4.94 0.03
C PHE A 130 8.94 -3.69 0.67
N TYR A 131 9.58 -3.86 1.82
CA TYR A 131 10.42 -2.83 2.44
C TYR A 131 11.86 -3.06 2.05
N ALA A 132 12.44 -2.13 1.32
CA ALA A 132 13.84 -2.18 0.89
C ALA A 132 14.75 -1.54 1.94
N GLU A 133 15.89 -2.16 2.20
CA GLU A 133 16.96 -1.57 3.03
C GLU A 133 17.60 -0.38 2.31
N ASP A 134 17.75 -0.47 0.99
CA ASP A 134 18.23 0.61 0.12
C ASP A 134 17.43 0.61 -1.19
N LEU A 135 16.66 1.68 -1.42
CA LEU A 135 15.91 1.86 -2.67
C LEU A 135 16.83 2.02 -3.90
N LYS A 136 18.07 2.43 -3.72
CA LYS A 136 19.02 2.55 -4.84
C LYS A 136 19.39 1.19 -5.43
N GLU A 137 19.51 0.17 -4.59
CA GLU A 137 19.73 -1.20 -5.07
C GLU A 137 18.50 -1.70 -5.82
N VAL A 138 17.30 -1.42 -5.33
CA VAL A 138 16.06 -1.72 -6.07
C VAL A 138 16.05 -1.05 -7.43
N MET A 139 16.42 0.23 -7.51
CA MET A 139 16.45 0.95 -8.81
C MET A 139 17.42 0.34 -9.82
N LYS A 140 18.56 -0.21 -9.37
CA LYS A 140 19.49 -0.94 -10.25
C LYS A 140 18.83 -2.20 -10.80
N GLU A 141 18.16 -2.97 -9.93
CA GLU A 141 17.46 -4.19 -10.32
C GLU A 141 16.31 -3.91 -11.29
N LEU A 142 15.52 -2.83 -11.06
CA LEU A 142 14.48 -2.41 -12.00
C LEU A 142 15.04 -2.08 -13.38
N ASN A 143 16.21 -1.42 -13.43
CA ASN A 143 16.87 -1.08 -14.68
C ASN A 143 17.36 -2.33 -15.42
N GLU A 144 17.91 -3.33 -14.72
CA GLU A 144 18.29 -4.63 -15.30
C GLU A 144 17.09 -5.37 -15.91
N HIS A 145 15.91 -5.22 -15.27
CA HIS A 145 14.64 -5.76 -15.77
C HIS A 145 13.97 -4.89 -16.84
N LYS A 146 14.62 -3.78 -17.26
CA LYS A 146 14.10 -2.83 -18.26
C LYS A 146 12.74 -2.24 -17.87
N ILE A 147 12.55 -1.96 -16.59
CA ILE A 147 11.36 -1.29 -16.06
C ILE A 147 11.65 0.22 -16.05
N HIS A 148 10.90 0.96 -16.86
CA HIS A 148 11.06 2.42 -16.98
C HIS A 148 10.68 3.12 -15.68
N SER A 149 11.55 3.99 -15.17
CA SER A 149 11.32 4.66 -13.90
C SER A 149 11.03 6.15 -14.07
N TYR A 150 10.00 6.60 -13.36
CA TYR A 150 9.47 7.97 -13.43
C TYR A 150 9.46 8.59 -12.04
N ALA A 151 10.26 9.62 -11.80
CA ALA A 151 10.25 10.36 -10.54
C ALA A 151 9.22 11.50 -10.59
N ALA A 152 8.31 11.51 -9.62
CA ALA A 152 7.36 12.62 -9.44
C ALA A 152 8.10 13.85 -8.87
N ARG A 153 8.32 14.88 -9.70
CA ARG A 153 9.02 16.11 -9.34
C ARG A 153 8.34 17.32 -9.98
N LEU A 154 8.45 18.47 -9.33
CA LEU A 154 7.85 19.73 -9.82
C LEU A 154 8.48 20.22 -11.14
N ASP A 155 9.75 19.92 -11.36
CA ASP A 155 10.52 20.25 -12.57
C ASP A 155 10.40 19.20 -13.68
N GLY A 156 9.54 18.19 -13.50
CA GLY A 156 9.33 17.10 -14.45
C GLY A 156 8.52 17.52 -15.69
N GLU A 157 8.54 16.64 -16.70
CA GLU A 157 7.72 16.74 -17.89
C GLU A 157 6.23 16.46 -17.57
N ASN A 158 5.34 16.95 -18.42
CA ASN A 158 3.91 16.66 -18.26
C ASN A 158 3.63 15.17 -18.42
N VAL A 159 3.12 14.53 -17.36
CA VAL A 159 2.85 13.08 -17.32
C VAL A 159 1.94 12.61 -18.46
N TYR A 160 1.01 13.44 -18.92
CA TYR A 160 0.09 13.11 -20.01
C TYR A 160 0.76 13.00 -21.39
N GLN A 161 2.02 13.42 -21.51
CA GLN A 161 2.84 13.29 -22.73
C GLN A 161 3.77 12.09 -22.68
N SER A 162 3.84 11.38 -21.54
CA SER A 162 4.69 10.20 -21.36
C SER A 162 4.02 8.94 -21.91
N ASN A 163 4.82 8.05 -22.49
CA ASN A 163 4.35 6.70 -22.85
C ASN A 163 4.41 5.78 -21.63
N LEU A 164 3.27 5.57 -20.99
CA LEU A 164 3.15 4.75 -19.78
C LEU A 164 2.58 3.34 -20.06
N LYS A 165 2.67 2.89 -21.32
CA LYS A 165 2.09 1.60 -21.75
C LYS A 165 3.02 0.39 -21.52
N GLU A 166 4.26 0.64 -21.15
CA GLU A 166 5.28 -0.38 -20.91
C GLU A 166 5.45 -0.63 -19.41
N SER A 167 6.30 -1.60 -19.06
CA SER A 167 6.68 -1.86 -17.66
C SER A 167 7.22 -0.58 -17.02
N CYS A 168 6.63 -0.16 -15.90
CA CYS A 168 6.98 1.13 -15.32
C CYS A 168 6.97 1.11 -13.79
N ALA A 169 7.74 2.04 -13.21
CA ALA A 169 7.79 2.30 -11.79
C ALA A 169 7.66 3.81 -11.54
N PHE A 170 6.68 4.19 -10.72
CA PHE A 170 6.46 5.58 -10.30
C PHE A 170 7.08 5.80 -8.93
N MET A 171 7.97 6.77 -8.84
CA MET A 171 8.69 7.11 -7.62
C MET A 171 8.02 8.33 -6.98
N ILE A 172 7.60 8.17 -5.73
CA ILE A 172 6.94 9.21 -4.94
C ILE A 172 7.69 9.35 -3.62
N GLY A 173 8.03 10.57 -3.26
CA GLY A 173 8.77 10.88 -2.06
C GLY A 173 7.89 11.34 -0.90
N ASN A 174 8.56 11.71 0.19
CA ASN A 174 7.99 12.26 1.40
C ASN A 174 7.06 13.45 1.14
N GLU A 175 6.00 13.57 1.93
CA GLU A 175 4.96 14.60 1.75
C GLU A 175 5.48 16.04 1.84
N GLY A 176 6.51 16.27 2.65
CA GLY A 176 7.09 17.60 2.85
C GLY A 176 8.33 17.87 2.00
N ASN A 177 9.19 16.85 1.85
CA ASN A 177 10.51 17.01 1.24
C ASN A 177 10.60 16.46 -0.18
N GLY A 178 9.58 15.72 -0.65
CA GLY A 178 9.61 15.04 -1.94
C GLY A 178 10.60 13.87 -1.96
N LEU A 179 11.03 13.49 -3.15
CA LEU A 179 12.09 12.50 -3.36
C LEU A 179 13.46 13.10 -3.05
N SER A 180 14.34 12.28 -2.45
CA SER A 180 15.75 12.66 -2.29
C SER A 180 16.42 12.85 -3.66
N ASP A 181 17.38 13.78 -3.74
CA ASP A 181 18.14 14.02 -4.99
C ASP A 181 18.87 12.76 -5.43
N GLY A 182 19.42 12.00 -4.46
CA GLY A 182 20.17 10.78 -4.75
C GLY A 182 19.32 9.67 -5.35
N LEU A 183 18.05 9.54 -4.93
CA LEU A 183 17.14 8.54 -5.48
C LEU A 183 16.50 9.04 -6.79
N SER A 184 16.06 10.29 -6.84
CA SER A 184 15.43 10.85 -8.02
C SER A 184 16.38 10.87 -9.23
N ALA A 185 17.68 11.11 -9.02
CA ALA A 185 18.69 11.05 -10.09
C ALA A 185 18.86 9.67 -10.75
N MET A 186 18.33 8.61 -10.14
CA MET A 186 18.33 7.26 -10.71
C MET A 186 17.12 7.00 -11.62
N ALA A 187 16.13 7.87 -11.61
CA ALA A 187 14.98 7.76 -12.49
C ALA A 187 15.36 8.05 -13.95
N GLU A 188 14.74 7.33 -14.88
CA GLU A 188 14.91 7.58 -16.31
C GLU A 188 14.34 8.93 -16.73
N ARG A 189 13.21 9.33 -16.13
CA ARG A 189 12.52 10.59 -16.42
C ARG A 189 11.92 11.20 -15.16
N TYR A 190 11.80 12.54 -15.19
CA TYR A 190 11.04 13.29 -14.21
C TYR A 190 9.68 13.64 -14.81
N ILE A 191 8.63 13.39 -14.04
CA ILE A 191 7.25 13.65 -14.47
C ILE A 191 6.54 14.51 -13.44
N ARG A 192 5.57 15.30 -13.91
CA ARG A 192 4.66 16.06 -13.05
C ARG A 192 3.22 15.99 -13.56
N ILE A 193 2.28 16.13 -12.66
CA ILE A 193 0.89 16.43 -12.99
C ILE A 193 0.80 17.94 -13.15
N PRO A 194 0.43 18.49 -14.35
CA PRO A 194 0.30 19.92 -14.53
C PRO A 194 -0.86 20.46 -13.71
N MET A 195 -0.60 21.45 -12.87
CA MET A 195 -1.62 22.12 -12.06
C MET A 195 -2.16 23.34 -12.80
N CYS A 196 -3.49 23.50 -12.84
CA CYS A 196 -4.14 24.68 -13.42
C CYS A 196 -4.26 25.84 -12.42
N GLY A 197 -4.01 25.60 -11.14
CA GLY A 197 -4.09 26.60 -10.06
C GLY A 197 -2.73 26.92 -9.47
N GLN A 198 -2.73 27.50 -8.27
CA GLN A 198 -1.52 27.90 -7.53
C GLN A 198 -0.98 26.83 -6.57
N VAL A 199 -1.64 25.68 -6.47
CA VAL A 199 -1.16 24.57 -5.64
C VAL A 199 0.00 23.87 -6.35
N GLU A 200 1.04 23.53 -5.59
CA GLU A 200 2.23 22.85 -6.11
C GLU A 200 2.07 21.34 -6.15
N SER A 201 1.20 20.77 -5.30
CA SER A 201 0.98 19.33 -5.20
C SER A 201 -0.46 19.00 -4.84
N LEU A 202 -0.87 17.78 -5.17
CA LEU A 202 -2.09 17.17 -4.67
C LEU A 202 -1.76 16.32 -3.44
N ASN A 203 -2.72 16.18 -2.52
CA ASN A 203 -2.58 15.20 -1.45
C ASN A 203 -2.67 13.78 -2.03
N ALA A 204 -1.89 12.88 -1.49
CA ALA A 204 -1.84 11.48 -1.92
C ALA A 204 -3.08 10.69 -1.50
#